data_ff651b245db27dada82b47fb0e2c2193
#
_entry.id   ff651b245db27dada82b47fb0e2c2193
#
_cell.length_a   1.000
_cell.length_b   1.000
_cell.length_c   1.000
_cell.angle_alpha   90.00
_cell.angle_beta   90.00
_cell.angle_gamma   90.00
#
_symmetry.space_group_name_H-M   'P 1'
#
loop_
_entity.id
_entity.type
_entity.pdbx_description
1 polymer ?
#
loop_
_entity_poly.entity_id
_entity_poly.type
_entity_poly.pdbx_seq_one_letter_code
_entity_poly.pdbx_strand_id
1 'polypeptide(L)'
;MQGHPVLILYEAVAETTAQMLVAARAKDWARVTELEAACAVYTRMIVEQAAVNPLGERELKRKFASIKKILADDRQIRELSEPWMVRLSGMLKERML
;
A
#
# COMPACT_ATOMS: atom_id res chain seq x y z
N MET A 1 -13.27 -10.72 20.37
CA MET A 1 -11.86 -10.89 20.60
C MET A 1 -11.00 -9.92 19.81
N GLN A 2 -10.05 -9.32 20.43
CA GLN A 2 -9.20 -8.31 19.78
C GLN A 2 -8.05 -8.97 19.03
N GLY A 3 -7.73 -8.51 17.84
CA GLY A 3 -6.54 -8.91 17.13
C GLY A 3 -5.31 -8.22 17.70
N HIS A 4 -4.12 -8.64 17.25
CA HIS A 4 -2.87 -7.98 17.63
C HIS A 4 -2.88 -6.55 17.09
N PRO A 5 -2.51 -5.53 17.89
CA PRO A 5 -2.57 -4.13 17.44
C PRO A 5 -1.84 -3.85 16.13
N VAL A 6 -0.64 -4.40 15.97
CA VAL A 6 0.14 -4.22 14.75
C VAL A 6 -0.54 -4.87 13.55
N LEU A 7 -1.08 -6.06 13.76
CA LEU A 7 -1.75 -6.81 12.71
C LEU A 7 -3.03 -6.12 12.22
N ILE A 8 -3.80 -5.56 13.14
CA ILE A 8 -4.99 -4.77 12.80
C ILE A 8 -4.60 -3.60 11.90
N LEU A 9 -3.46 -2.95 12.20
CA LEU A 9 -2.98 -1.83 11.40
C LEU A 9 -2.55 -2.26 9.99
N TYR A 10 -1.85 -3.39 9.85
CA TYR A 10 -1.51 -3.93 8.53
C TYR A 10 -2.76 -4.27 7.72
N GLU A 11 -3.75 -4.83 8.36
CA GLU A 11 -5.02 -5.13 7.70
C GLU A 11 -5.76 -3.86 7.29
N ALA A 12 -5.68 -2.81 8.11
CA ALA A 12 -6.25 -1.51 7.77
C ALA A 12 -5.56 -0.90 6.54
N VAL A 13 -4.24 -1.01 6.45
CA VAL A 13 -3.49 -0.55 5.28
C VAL A 13 -3.91 -1.35 4.04
N ALA A 14 -4.03 -2.67 4.17
CA ALA A 14 -4.44 -3.52 3.05
C ALA A 14 -5.84 -3.14 2.53
N GLU A 15 -6.77 -2.90 3.43
CA GLU A 15 -8.12 -2.47 3.07
C GLU A 15 -8.12 -1.09 2.41
N THR A 16 -7.36 -0.16 2.97
CA THR A 16 -7.25 1.19 2.42
C THR A 16 -6.62 1.17 1.02
N THR A 17 -5.59 0.36 0.84
CA THR A 17 -4.93 0.21 -0.47
C THR A 17 -5.88 -0.41 -1.50
N ALA A 18 -6.72 -1.35 -1.08
CA ALA A 18 -7.74 -1.91 -1.96
C ALA A 18 -8.75 -0.84 -2.42
N GLN A 19 -9.14 0.04 -1.50
CA GLN A 19 -10.01 1.16 -1.83
C GLN A 19 -9.31 2.16 -2.76
N MET A 20 -8.02 2.38 -2.56
CA MET A 20 -7.23 3.23 -3.46
C MET A 20 -7.22 2.67 -4.88
N LEU A 21 -7.10 1.37 -5.03
CA LEU A 21 -7.13 0.75 -6.35
C LEU A 21 -8.48 0.96 -7.04
N VAL A 22 -9.57 0.81 -6.32
CA VAL A 22 -10.91 1.09 -6.84
C VAL A 22 -11.01 2.54 -7.32
N ALA A 23 -10.56 3.48 -6.48
CA ALA A 23 -10.57 4.90 -6.82
C ALA A 23 -9.69 5.21 -8.04
N ALA A 24 -8.50 4.58 -8.12
CA ALA A 24 -7.59 4.77 -9.25
C ALA A 24 -8.18 4.24 -10.56
N ARG A 25 -8.87 3.11 -10.51
CA ARG A 25 -9.56 2.55 -11.68
C ARG A 25 -10.68 3.46 -12.16
N ALA A 26 -11.32 4.17 -11.24
CA ALA A 26 -12.35 5.16 -11.55
C ALA A 26 -11.75 6.52 -11.90
N LYS A 27 -10.43 6.65 -11.89
CA LYS A 27 -9.71 7.91 -12.11
C LYS A 27 -10.07 8.99 -11.10
N ASP A 28 -10.48 8.60 -9.91
CA ASP A 28 -10.78 9.51 -8.81
C ASP A 28 -9.50 9.76 -7.99
N TRP A 29 -8.63 10.57 -8.55
CA TRP A 29 -7.31 10.82 -7.97
C TRP A 29 -7.38 11.62 -6.66
N ALA A 30 -8.40 12.43 -6.48
CA ALA A 30 -8.62 13.13 -5.22
C ALA A 30 -8.86 12.14 -4.09
N ARG A 31 -9.65 11.10 -4.36
CA ARG A 31 -9.90 10.04 -3.39
C ARG A 31 -8.63 9.22 -3.10
N VAL A 32 -7.84 8.95 -4.13
CA VAL A 32 -6.55 8.26 -3.97
C VAL A 32 -5.67 9.05 -3.00
N THR A 33 -5.58 10.36 -3.17
CA THR A 33 -4.77 11.22 -2.29
C THR A 33 -5.24 11.17 -0.84
N GLU A 34 -6.56 11.21 -0.62
CA GLU A 34 -7.12 11.08 0.74
C GLU A 34 -6.74 9.75 1.38
N LEU A 35 -6.83 8.67 0.60
CA LEU A 35 -6.53 7.33 1.10
C LEU A 35 -5.03 7.15 1.34
N GLU A 36 -4.16 7.76 0.53
CA GLU A 36 -2.72 7.79 0.77
C GLU A 36 -2.39 8.43 2.11
N ALA A 37 -3.05 9.53 2.43
CA ALA A 37 -2.87 10.21 3.72
C ALA A 37 -3.26 9.30 4.89
N ALA A 38 -4.35 8.55 4.74
CA ALA A 38 -4.76 7.59 5.76
C ALA A 38 -3.72 6.47 5.92
N CYS A 39 -3.18 5.95 4.81
CA CYS A 39 -2.12 4.94 4.84
C CYS A 39 -0.87 5.44 5.57
N ALA A 40 -0.49 6.70 5.34
CA ALA A 40 0.66 7.29 6.02
C ALA A 40 0.49 7.32 7.54
N VAL A 41 -0.72 7.62 8.02
CA VAL A 41 -1.04 7.60 9.44
C VAL A 41 -0.92 6.18 10.00
N TYR A 42 -1.53 5.19 9.33
CA TYR A 42 -1.45 3.80 9.78
C TYR A 42 -0.01 3.30 9.80
N THR A 43 0.80 3.67 8.81
CA THR A 43 2.20 3.27 8.73
C THR A 43 3.00 3.80 9.92
N ARG A 44 2.78 5.05 10.32
CA ARG A 44 3.42 5.60 11.52
C ARG A 44 3.00 4.85 12.77
N MET A 45 1.72 4.54 12.89
CA MET A 45 1.21 3.78 14.03
C MET A 45 1.80 2.37 14.09
N ILE A 46 2.02 1.74 12.93
CA ILE A 46 2.67 0.43 12.85
C ILE A 46 4.08 0.51 13.43
N VAL A 47 4.86 1.51 13.04
CA VAL A 47 6.23 1.67 13.56
C VAL A 47 6.23 1.84 15.07
N GLU A 48 5.34 2.68 15.59
CA GLU A 48 5.22 2.91 17.03
C GLU A 48 4.79 1.66 17.79
N GLN A 49 3.79 0.95 17.29
CA GLN A 49 3.25 -0.23 17.96
C GLN A 49 4.19 -1.45 17.87
N ALA A 50 4.91 -1.58 16.77
CA ALA A 50 5.83 -2.70 16.58
C ALA A 50 6.95 -2.69 17.62
N ALA A 51 7.35 -1.52 18.09
CA ALA A 51 8.40 -1.39 19.10
C ALA A 51 7.98 -1.98 20.44
N VAL A 52 6.68 -1.96 20.77
CA VAL A 52 6.17 -2.40 22.08
C VAL A 52 5.33 -3.68 22.01
N ASN A 53 4.92 -4.08 20.83
CA ASN A 53 4.07 -5.26 20.63
C ASN A 53 4.66 -6.17 19.53
N PRO A 54 5.72 -6.94 19.85
CA PRO A 54 6.31 -7.82 18.84
C PRO A 54 5.34 -8.91 18.38
N LEU A 55 5.44 -9.29 17.11
CA LEU A 55 4.59 -10.30 16.50
C LEU A 55 5.11 -11.70 16.74
N GLY A 56 4.19 -12.65 17.03
CA GLY A 56 4.52 -14.07 17.08
C GLY A 56 4.46 -14.68 15.67
N GLU A 57 4.69 -15.99 15.57
CA GLU A 57 4.72 -16.70 14.29
C GLU A 57 3.43 -16.58 13.49
N ARG A 58 2.27 -16.77 14.17
CA ARG A 58 0.97 -16.66 13.51
C ARG A 58 0.73 -15.29 12.93
N GLU A 59 1.02 -14.28 13.73
CA GLU A 59 0.84 -12.89 13.32
C GLU A 59 1.78 -12.50 12.19
N LEU A 60 3.00 -13.06 12.17
CA LEU A 60 3.94 -12.84 11.07
C LEU A 60 3.40 -13.36 9.74
N LYS A 61 2.77 -14.53 9.74
CA LYS A 61 2.16 -15.07 8.52
C LYS A 61 1.05 -14.17 8.00
N ARG A 62 0.20 -13.69 8.89
CA ARG A 62 -0.89 -12.77 8.53
C ARG A 62 -0.36 -11.43 8.06
N LYS A 63 0.71 -10.94 8.70
CA LYS A 63 1.39 -9.72 8.28
C LYS A 63 1.90 -9.85 6.84
N PHE A 64 2.58 -10.95 6.53
CA PHE A 64 3.10 -11.17 5.18
C PHE A 64 2.00 -11.28 4.14
N ALA A 65 0.87 -11.91 4.49
CA ALA A 65 -0.27 -11.98 3.58
C ALA A 65 -0.81 -10.58 3.27
N SER A 66 -0.92 -9.72 4.29
CA SER A 66 -1.34 -8.33 4.11
C SER A 66 -0.36 -7.55 3.25
N ILE A 67 0.95 -7.70 3.51
CA ILE A 67 1.99 -7.01 2.74
C ILE A 67 1.94 -7.41 1.26
N LYS A 68 1.79 -8.70 0.98
CA LYS A 68 1.68 -9.18 -0.41
C LYS A 68 0.52 -8.51 -1.14
N LYS A 69 -0.64 -8.41 -0.47
CA LYS A 69 -1.81 -7.77 -1.06
C LYS A 69 -1.58 -6.28 -1.27
N ILE A 70 -1.00 -5.61 -0.28
CA ILE A 70 -0.70 -4.18 -0.36
C ILE A 70 0.23 -3.91 -1.56
N LEU A 71 1.29 -4.68 -1.70
CA LEU A 71 2.25 -4.50 -2.80
C LEU A 71 1.62 -4.77 -4.17
N ALA A 72 0.78 -5.79 -4.27
CA ALA A 72 0.10 -6.10 -5.52
C ALA A 72 -0.85 -4.96 -5.94
N ASP A 73 -1.64 -4.44 -5.00
CA ASP A 73 -2.57 -3.35 -5.26
C ASP A 73 -1.82 -2.05 -5.58
N ASP A 74 -0.75 -1.75 -4.83
CA ASP A 74 0.07 -0.57 -5.06
C ASP A 74 0.69 -0.58 -6.46
N ARG A 75 1.16 -1.73 -6.90
CA ARG A 75 1.71 -1.88 -8.25
C ARG A 75 0.69 -1.54 -9.32
N GLN A 76 -0.53 -2.02 -9.17
CA GLN A 76 -1.61 -1.70 -10.11
C GLN A 76 -1.98 -0.21 -10.08
N ILE A 77 -2.00 0.39 -8.89
CA ILE A 77 -2.27 1.81 -8.75
C ILE A 77 -1.22 2.64 -9.51
N ARG A 78 0.05 2.29 -9.36
CA ARG A 78 1.14 2.98 -10.05
C ARG A 78 1.04 2.86 -11.56
N GLU A 79 0.71 1.67 -12.04
CA GLU A 79 0.52 1.45 -13.47
C GLU A 79 -0.62 2.31 -14.03
N LEU A 80 -1.66 2.55 -13.25
CA LEU A 80 -2.77 3.39 -13.64
C LEU A 80 -2.44 4.89 -13.56
N SER A 81 -1.65 5.30 -12.56
CA SER A 81 -1.38 6.71 -12.30
C SER A 81 -0.34 7.32 -13.24
N GLU A 82 0.66 6.54 -13.68
CA GLU A 82 1.79 7.08 -14.45
C GLU A 82 2.16 6.27 -15.69
N PRO A 83 1.18 5.74 -16.47
CA PRO A 83 1.51 4.88 -17.59
C PRO A 83 2.31 5.58 -18.70
N TRP A 84 2.05 6.87 -18.94
CA TRP A 84 2.79 7.63 -19.94
C TRP A 84 4.22 7.95 -19.49
N MET A 85 4.42 8.18 -18.19
CA MET A 85 5.75 8.45 -17.64
C MET A 85 6.65 7.21 -17.73
N VAL A 86 6.08 6.04 -17.48
CA VAL A 86 6.81 4.77 -17.62
C VAL A 86 7.26 4.59 -19.06
N ARG A 87 6.37 4.82 -20.01
CA ARG A 87 6.70 4.73 -21.45
C ARG A 87 7.75 5.76 -21.85
N LEU A 88 7.59 6.99 -21.38
CA LEU A 88 8.53 8.05 -21.68
C LEU A 88 9.93 7.73 -21.16
N SER A 89 10.01 7.23 -19.93
CA SER A 89 11.29 6.82 -19.33
C SER A 89 11.96 5.73 -20.14
N GLY A 90 11.20 4.75 -20.62
CA GLY A 90 11.71 3.69 -21.50
C GLY A 90 12.27 4.24 -22.80
N MET A 91 11.54 5.15 -23.42
CA MET A 91 11.97 5.79 -24.66
C MET A 91 13.25 6.62 -24.47
N LEU A 92 13.34 7.35 -23.37
CA LEU A 92 14.55 8.15 -23.06
C LEU A 92 15.77 7.26 -22.86
N LYS A 93 15.59 6.14 -22.16
CA LYS A 93 16.68 5.18 -21.96
C LYS A 93 17.18 4.61 -23.27
N GLU A 94 16.30 4.28 -24.17
CA GLU A 94 16.68 3.76 -25.49
C GLU A 94 17.49 4.77 -26.29
N ARG A 95 17.10 6.04 -26.22
CA ARG A 95 17.80 7.11 -26.96
C ARG A 95 19.15 7.45 -26.37
N MET A 96 19.32 7.25 -25.06
CA MET A 96 20.57 7.58 -24.37
C MET A 96 21.61 6.47 -24.46
N LEU A 97 21.19 5.31 -24.89
CA LEU A 97 22.08 4.19 -25.12
C LEU A 97 22.58 4.20 -26.56
#